data_0c832b2748dbea19338040f9f615f4f1
#
_entry.id   0c832b2748dbea19338040f9f615f4f1
#
_cell.length_a   1.000
_cell.length_b   1.000
_cell.length_c   1.000
_cell.angle_alpha   90.00
_cell.angle_beta   90.00
_cell.angle_gamma   90.00
#
_symmetry.space_group_name_H-M   'P 1'
#
loop_
_entity.id
_entity.type
_entity.pdbx_description
1 polymer ?
#
loop_
_entity_poly.entity_id
_entity_poly.type
_entity_poly.pdbx_seq_one_letter_code
_entity_poly.pdbx_strand_id
1 'polypeptide(L)'
;ADRRKMREEMYASASIVDVLGVYVSGKGGWNNSNGQATLSFEFPVWKLLSGNLQPDELSIFFTTSNEEYESIKDQLLSYKVYRIRARVLLSSKEFTLNEARLVEFIGVETSDSELNKCLADLQKPVTYHDSQLGVFTLNRDHNIFTTKTQWNKQEVELTLNVSELNEIDVTLKTAHQLWDQQSDWNQRVRDYLVQELLPIKNESWRDDGEAEINAKQFNANIDLETILVNDDGSFEFWFDDGEMFGYHMLYCRGDLTRGFFEASLG
;
A
#
# COMPACT_ATOMS: atom_id res chain seq x y z
N ALA A 1 16.53 -18.29 -19.17
CA ALA A 1 17.26 -17.62 -20.29
C ALA A 1 16.41 -17.58 -21.58
N ASP A 2 15.65 -18.59 -21.88
CA ASP A 2 14.86 -18.70 -23.12
C ASP A 2 13.66 -17.75 -23.17
N ARG A 3 12.87 -17.69 -22.08
CA ARG A 3 11.68 -16.81 -22.00
C ARG A 3 12.03 -15.32 -22.11
N ARG A 4 13.15 -14.87 -21.54
CA ARG A 4 13.59 -13.47 -21.64
C ARG A 4 13.96 -13.11 -23.08
N LYS A 5 14.70 -13.97 -23.75
CA LYS A 5 15.10 -13.76 -25.14
C LYS A 5 13.88 -13.72 -26.08
N MET A 6 12.97 -14.68 -25.93
CA MET A 6 11.71 -14.72 -26.67
C MET A 6 10.90 -13.43 -26.48
N ARG A 7 10.80 -12.92 -25.26
CA ARG A 7 10.09 -11.67 -24.95
C ARG A 7 10.74 -10.45 -25.65
N GLU A 8 12.07 -10.37 -25.65
CA GLU A 8 12.81 -9.31 -26.37
C GLU A 8 12.54 -9.37 -27.88
N GLU A 9 12.54 -10.55 -28.49
CA GLU A 9 12.24 -10.75 -29.91
C GLU A 9 10.79 -10.35 -30.23
N MET A 10 9.83 -10.64 -29.37
CA MET A 10 8.43 -10.22 -29.52
C MET A 10 8.28 -8.70 -29.46
N TYR A 11 8.92 -8.03 -28.49
CA TYR A 11 8.91 -6.57 -28.44
C TYR A 11 9.60 -5.94 -29.67
N ALA A 12 10.68 -6.54 -30.15
CA ALA A 12 11.37 -6.03 -31.35
C ALA A 12 10.47 -6.10 -32.60
N SER A 13 9.62 -7.12 -32.69
CA SER A 13 8.69 -7.31 -33.82
C SER A 13 7.35 -6.57 -33.67
N ALA A 14 6.96 -6.19 -32.44
CA ALA A 14 5.71 -5.49 -32.20
C ALA A 14 5.73 -4.06 -32.77
N SER A 15 4.63 -3.65 -33.40
CA SER A 15 4.46 -2.28 -33.90
C SER A 15 4.39 -1.29 -32.73
N ILE A 16 4.89 -0.08 -32.97
CA ILE A 16 4.68 1.05 -32.05
C ILE A 16 3.25 1.55 -32.25
N VAL A 17 2.48 1.64 -31.17
CA VAL A 17 1.10 2.07 -31.18
C VAL A 17 0.85 3.16 -30.14
N ASP A 18 -0.14 4.00 -30.39
CA ASP A 18 -0.61 4.97 -29.40
C ASP A 18 -1.57 4.25 -28.43
N VAL A 19 -1.27 4.38 -27.14
CA VAL A 19 -2.04 3.84 -26.03
C VAL A 19 -2.58 4.98 -25.19
N LEU A 20 -3.84 4.90 -24.82
CA LEU A 20 -4.48 5.77 -23.85
C LEU A 20 -4.78 4.95 -22.59
N GLY A 21 -4.51 5.50 -21.40
CA GLY A 21 -4.79 4.79 -20.17
C GLY A 21 -4.93 5.71 -18.97
N VAL A 22 -5.69 5.25 -17.99
CA VAL A 22 -5.87 5.92 -16.71
C VAL A 22 -4.73 5.51 -15.78
N TYR A 23 -4.00 6.48 -15.28
CA TYR A 23 -3.03 6.27 -14.20
C TYR A 23 -3.69 6.66 -12.87
N VAL A 24 -3.68 5.75 -11.90
CA VAL A 24 -4.35 5.95 -10.60
C VAL A 24 -3.35 6.36 -9.54
N SER A 25 -2.25 5.63 -9.39
CA SER A 25 -1.22 5.98 -8.41
C SER A 25 0.01 5.07 -8.45
N GLY A 26 0.98 5.42 -7.70
CA GLY A 26 2.30 5.00 -7.33
C GLY A 26 2.73 3.53 -7.32
N LYS A 27 2.10 2.65 -8.05
CA LYS A 27 2.66 1.32 -8.32
C LYS A 27 3.76 1.41 -9.40
N GLY A 28 4.81 2.14 -9.09
CA GLY A 28 5.99 2.23 -9.92
C GLY A 28 7.19 1.63 -9.19
N GLY A 29 7.72 0.50 -9.68
CA GLY A 29 8.99 -0.04 -9.20
C GLY A 29 10.16 0.78 -9.73
N TRP A 30 11.11 1.11 -8.88
CA TRP A 30 12.39 1.69 -9.28
C TRP A 30 13.50 0.66 -9.03
N ASN A 31 14.31 0.44 -10.06
CA ASN A 31 15.54 -0.34 -9.91
C ASN A 31 16.67 0.41 -10.62
N ASN A 32 17.71 0.78 -9.89
CA ASN A 32 18.89 1.43 -10.44
C ASN A 32 20.05 0.42 -10.45
N SER A 33 20.42 -0.02 -11.64
CA SER A 33 21.62 -0.81 -11.85
C SER A 33 22.45 -0.21 -12.98
N ASN A 34 23.72 0.03 -12.74
CA ASN A 34 24.70 0.51 -13.73
C ASN A 34 24.35 1.86 -14.41
N GLY A 35 23.73 2.80 -13.66
CA GLY A 35 23.41 4.12 -14.18
C GLY A 35 22.18 4.18 -15.10
N GLN A 36 21.41 3.09 -15.15
CA GLN A 36 20.11 3.05 -15.83
C GLN A 36 18.99 2.89 -14.79
N ALA A 37 17.93 3.69 -14.93
CA ALA A 37 16.71 3.57 -14.16
C ALA A 37 15.67 2.77 -14.95
N THR A 38 14.91 1.93 -14.25
CA THR A 38 13.73 1.27 -14.83
C THR A 38 12.50 1.84 -14.12
N LEU A 39 11.62 2.48 -14.87
CA LEU A 39 10.29 2.87 -14.42
C LEU A 39 9.32 1.78 -14.81
N SER A 40 8.46 1.40 -13.88
CA SER A 40 7.26 0.60 -14.18
C SER A 40 6.04 1.30 -13.59
N PHE A 41 4.96 1.33 -14.33
CA PHE A 41 3.65 1.81 -13.88
C PHE A 41 2.53 1.08 -14.61
N GLU A 42 1.30 1.22 -14.15
CA GLU A 42 0.17 0.47 -14.65
C GLU A 42 -0.97 1.38 -15.06
N PHE A 43 -1.68 0.96 -16.11
CA PHE A 43 -2.97 1.51 -16.47
C PHE A 43 -4.05 0.45 -16.16
N PRO A 44 -4.80 0.60 -15.05
CA PRO A 44 -5.89 -0.33 -14.73
C PRO A 44 -7.03 -0.30 -15.76
N VAL A 45 -7.17 0.78 -16.49
CA VAL A 45 -8.10 0.93 -17.60
C VAL A 45 -7.37 1.58 -18.76
N TRP A 46 -7.40 0.94 -19.93
CA TRP A 46 -6.68 1.42 -21.09
C TRP A 46 -7.30 0.97 -22.40
N LYS A 47 -6.87 1.57 -23.49
CA LYS A 47 -7.20 1.17 -24.85
C LYS A 47 -6.13 1.62 -25.85
N LEU A 48 -6.12 1.05 -27.04
CA LEU A 48 -5.44 1.65 -28.19
C LEU A 48 -6.20 2.90 -28.64
N LEU A 49 -5.52 3.87 -29.25
CA LEU A 49 -6.10 5.18 -29.62
C LEU A 49 -7.45 5.08 -30.33
N SER A 50 -7.62 4.10 -31.21
CA SER A 50 -8.86 3.85 -31.96
C SER A 50 -9.53 2.52 -31.56
N GLY A 51 -9.15 1.93 -30.41
CA GLY A 51 -9.66 0.65 -29.94
C GLY A 51 -10.73 0.78 -28.87
N ASN A 52 -11.26 -0.36 -28.44
CA ASN A 52 -12.14 -0.48 -27.29
C ASN A 52 -11.34 -0.56 -26.00
N LEU A 53 -11.99 -0.30 -24.85
CA LEU A 53 -11.43 -0.54 -23.54
C LEU A 53 -10.99 -2.01 -23.41
N GLN A 54 -9.83 -2.21 -22.79
CA GLN A 54 -9.30 -3.55 -22.51
C GLN A 54 -9.76 -3.99 -21.12
N PRO A 55 -10.10 -5.28 -20.92
CA PRO A 55 -10.65 -5.77 -19.66
C PRO A 55 -9.63 -5.88 -18.54
N ASP A 56 -8.34 -6.10 -18.91
CA ASP A 56 -7.26 -6.33 -17.96
C ASP A 56 -6.30 -5.17 -17.97
N GLU A 57 -5.61 -4.93 -16.85
CA GLU A 57 -4.61 -3.88 -16.71
C GLU A 57 -3.44 -4.01 -17.70
N LEU A 58 -2.76 -2.90 -17.98
CA LEU A 58 -1.56 -2.84 -18.78
C LEU A 58 -0.38 -2.44 -17.90
N SER A 59 0.60 -3.32 -17.76
CA SER A 59 1.87 -3.01 -17.10
C SER A 59 2.83 -2.39 -18.10
N ILE A 60 3.33 -1.19 -17.82
CA ILE A 60 4.24 -0.42 -18.68
C ILE A 60 5.64 -0.44 -18.09
N PHE A 61 6.64 -0.73 -18.92
CA PHE A 61 8.05 -0.77 -18.54
C PHE A 61 8.88 0.16 -19.41
N PHE A 62 9.81 0.87 -18.75
CA PHE A 62 10.69 1.80 -19.42
C PHE A 62 12.06 1.82 -18.76
N THR A 63 13.12 1.52 -19.49
CA THR A 63 14.50 1.60 -19.01
C THR A 63 15.19 2.76 -19.70
N THR A 64 15.71 3.71 -18.93
CA THR A 64 16.24 4.97 -19.45
C THR A 64 17.35 5.55 -18.55
N SER A 65 17.85 6.74 -18.91
CA SER A 65 18.71 7.54 -18.04
C SER A 65 17.98 8.03 -16.79
N ASN A 66 18.70 8.36 -15.74
CA ASN A 66 18.12 8.91 -14.52
C ASN A 66 17.38 10.24 -14.78
N GLU A 67 17.88 11.09 -15.69
CA GLU A 67 17.25 12.38 -16.00
C GLU A 67 15.88 12.22 -16.66
N GLU A 68 15.77 11.33 -17.62
CA GLU A 68 14.51 11.05 -18.31
C GLU A 68 13.53 10.33 -17.39
N TYR A 69 14.01 9.45 -16.51
CA TYR A 69 13.22 8.82 -15.46
C TYR A 69 12.55 9.86 -14.56
N GLU A 70 13.33 10.78 -13.98
CA GLU A 70 12.79 11.82 -13.09
C GLU A 70 11.81 12.73 -13.86
N SER A 71 12.10 13.08 -15.11
CA SER A 71 11.20 13.88 -15.94
C SER A 71 9.84 13.21 -16.18
N ILE A 72 9.79 11.91 -16.41
CA ILE A 72 8.54 11.19 -16.61
C ILE A 72 7.81 11.01 -15.27
N LYS A 73 8.52 10.67 -14.22
CA LYS A 73 7.98 10.51 -12.86
C LYS A 73 7.28 11.79 -12.39
N ASP A 74 7.89 12.96 -12.60
CA ASP A 74 7.31 14.24 -12.22
C ASP A 74 6.05 14.59 -13.02
N GLN A 75 5.90 14.04 -14.23
CA GLN A 75 4.71 14.23 -15.07
C GLN A 75 3.60 13.22 -14.78
N LEU A 76 3.91 12.07 -14.14
CA LEU A 76 2.95 11.02 -13.80
C LEU A 76 2.17 11.40 -12.54
N LEU A 77 1.18 12.28 -12.69
CA LEU A 77 0.27 12.66 -11.62
C LEU A 77 -0.87 11.64 -11.51
N SER A 78 -1.20 11.25 -10.29
CA SER A 78 -2.32 10.33 -10.00
C SER A 78 -3.65 10.85 -10.53
N TYR A 79 -4.53 9.93 -10.89
CA TYR A 79 -5.88 10.20 -11.41
C TYR A 79 -5.88 11.11 -12.65
N LYS A 80 -5.10 10.71 -13.65
CA LYS A 80 -5.05 11.34 -14.97
C LYS A 80 -5.13 10.28 -16.07
N VAL A 81 -5.66 10.70 -17.22
CA VAL A 81 -5.57 9.93 -18.46
C VAL A 81 -4.31 10.37 -19.18
N TYR A 82 -3.50 9.41 -19.59
CA TYR A 82 -2.28 9.66 -20.35
C TYR A 82 -2.32 9.03 -21.72
N ARG A 83 -1.62 9.67 -22.66
CA ARG A 83 -1.27 9.12 -23.95
C ARG A 83 0.20 8.80 -24.00
N ILE A 84 0.52 7.59 -24.40
CA ILE A 84 1.88 7.11 -24.60
C ILE A 84 2.00 6.43 -25.97
N ARG A 85 3.22 6.33 -26.49
CA ARG A 85 3.56 5.39 -27.56
C ARG A 85 4.31 4.22 -26.96
N ALA A 86 3.91 3.03 -27.31
CA ALA A 86 4.48 1.83 -26.74
C ALA A 86 4.44 0.66 -27.73
N ARG A 87 5.27 -0.35 -27.48
CA ARG A 87 5.16 -1.68 -28.07
C ARG A 87 4.37 -2.55 -27.10
N VAL A 88 3.20 -2.99 -27.51
CA VAL A 88 2.26 -3.72 -26.63
C VAL A 88 2.30 -5.20 -26.95
N LEU A 89 2.38 -6.03 -25.92
CA LEU A 89 2.17 -7.46 -25.95
C LEU A 89 0.89 -7.80 -25.15
N LEU A 90 -0.12 -8.28 -25.84
CA LEU A 90 -1.37 -8.69 -25.18
C LEU A 90 -1.17 -10.04 -24.52
N SER A 91 -1.92 -10.25 -23.42
CA SER A 91 -1.97 -11.51 -22.70
C SER A 91 -2.30 -12.67 -23.64
N SER A 92 -1.64 -13.79 -23.44
CA SER A 92 -1.76 -15.00 -24.27
C SER A 92 -1.55 -16.24 -23.39
N LYS A 93 -1.60 -17.44 -23.99
CA LYS A 93 -1.25 -18.67 -23.28
C LYS A 93 0.20 -18.69 -22.75
N GLU A 94 1.07 -17.88 -23.33
CA GLU A 94 2.49 -17.81 -22.98
C GLU A 94 2.78 -16.67 -22.01
N PHE A 95 1.96 -15.62 -22.01
CA PHE A 95 2.06 -14.42 -21.16
C PHE A 95 0.72 -14.11 -20.51
N THR A 96 0.69 -14.13 -19.20
CA THR A 96 -0.55 -13.99 -18.43
C THR A 96 -1.02 -12.53 -18.27
N LEU A 97 -0.16 -11.54 -18.57
CA LEU A 97 -0.42 -10.12 -18.39
C LEU A 97 -0.31 -9.36 -19.72
N ASN A 98 -1.07 -8.28 -19.85
CA ASN A 98 -0.82 -7.28 -20.88
C ASN A 98 0.38 -6.45 -20.46
N GLU A 99 1.34 -6.31 -21.35
CA GLU A 99 2.57 -5.57 -21.08
C GLU A 99 2.89 -4.61 -22.21
N ALA A 100 3.51 -3.50 -21.86
CA ALA A 100 3.98 -2.52 -22.83
C ALA A 100 5.41 -2.07 -22.51
N ARG A 101 6.20 -1.92 -23.57
CA ARG A 101 7.47 -1.21 -23.49
C ARG A 101 7.26 0.21 -23.99
N LEU A 102 7.42 1.19 -23.10
CA LEU A 102 7.30 2.59 -23.42
C LEU A 102 8.35 2.99 -24.46
N VAL A 103 7.92 3.76 -25.46
CA VAL A 103 8.77 4.35 -26.51
C VAL A 103 8.78 5.88 -26.36
N GLU A 104 7.63 6.47 -26.04
CA GLU A 104 7.48 7.91 -25.87
C GLU A 104 6.35 8.22 -24.89
N PHE A 105 6.62 9.09 -23.94
CA PHE A 105 5.60 9.65 -23.05
C PHE A 105 5.08 10.95 -23.66
N ILE A 106 3.81 10.96 -24.11
CA ILE A 106 3.23 12.11 -24.82
C ILE A 106 2.66 13.12 -23.82
N GLY A 107 2.00 12.63 -22.75
CA GLY A 107 1.45 13.46 -21.69
C GLY A 107 -0.04 13.24 -21.43
N VAL A 108 -0.66 14.20 -20.76
CA VAL A 108 -2.07 14.12 -20.34
C VAL A 108 -2.99 14.20 -21.56
N GLU A 109 -3.96 13.27 -21.61
CA GLU A 109 -5.04 13.23 -22.60
C GLU A 109 -6.37 13.63 -21.95
N THR A 110 -7.05 14.60 -22.51
CA THR A 110 -8.31 15.14 -21.95
C THR A 110 -9.52 14.94 -22.85
N SER A 111 -9.32 14.54 -24.10
CA SER A 111 -10.40 14.49 -25.09
C SER A 111 -11.14 13.16 -25.11
N ASP A 112 -10.59 12.08 -24.54
CA ASP A 112 -11.25 10.77 -24.53
C ASP A 112 -12.35 10.68 -23.48
N SER A 113 -13.61 10.77 -23.92
CA SER A 113 -14.78 10.78 -23.03
C SER A 113 -15.00 9.46 -22.30
N GLU A 114 -14.61 8.33 -22.90
CA GLU A 114 -14.80 7.00 -22.31
C GLU A 114 -13.83 6.80 -21.15
N LEU A 115 -12.54 7.10 -21.33
CA LEU A 115 -11.56 7.04 -20.25
C LEU A 115 -11.79 8.08 -19.17
N ASN A 116 -12.26 9.28 -19.52
CA ASN A 116 -12.64 10.29 -18.52
C ASN A 116 -13.82 9.83 -17.65
N LYS A 117 -14.77 9.08 -18.21
CA LYS A 117 -15.82 8.44 -17.43
C LYS A 117 -15.27 7.36 -16.49
N CYS A 118 -14.39 6.49 -16.98
CA CYS A 118 -13.71 5.49 -16.14
C CYS A 118 -12.91 6.15 -15.02
N LEU A 119 -12.18 7.24 -15.33
CA LEU A 119 -11.45 8.02 -14.34
C LEU A 119 -12.38 8.56 -13.24
N ALA A 120 -13.52 9.13 -13.62
CA ALA A 120 -14.51 9.62 -12.66
C ALA A 120 -15.08 8.49 -11.79
N ASP A 121 -15.28 7.29 -12.33
CA ASP A 121 -15.72 6.12 -11.57
C ASP A 121 -14.62 5.61 -10.62
N LEU A 122 -13.36 5.61 -11.04
CA LEU A 122 -12.22 5.25 -10.20
C LEU A 122 -11.96 6.24 -9.05
N GLN A 123 -12.35 7.50 -9.22
CA GLN A 123 -12.26 8.53 -8.18
C GLN A 123 -13.36 8.44 -7.12
N LYS A 124 -14.44 7.70 -7.36
CA LYS A 124 -15.51 7.52 -6.37
C LYS A 124 -14.97 6.78 -5.15
N PRO A 125 -15.27 7.27 -3.94
CA PRO A 125 -14.93 6.53 -2.73
C PRO A 125 -15.55 5.13 -2.76
N VAL A 126 -14.78 4.13 -2.41
CA VAL A 126 -15.30 2.79 -2.10
C VAL A 126 -15.44 2.71 -0.59
N THR A 127 -16.64 2.49 -0.11
CA THR A 127 -16.92 2.38 1.32
C THR A 127 -17.52 1.03 1.65
N TYR A 128 -17.18 0.54 2.85
CA TYR A 128 -17.77 -0.65 3.45
C TYR A 128 -18.39 -0.25 4.81
N HIS A 129 -19.64 -0.66 5.06
CA HIS A 129 -20.35 -0.33 6.28
C HIS A 129 -20.39 -1.53 7.22
N ASP A 130 -19.75 -1.39 8.38
CA ASP A 130 -19.82 -2.34 9.48
C ASP A 130 -20.61 -1.75 10.66
N SER A 131 -21.52 -2.53 11.23
CA SER A 131 -22.42 -2.04 12.26
C SER A 131 -21.75 -1.78 13.62
N GLN A 132 -20.62 -2.43 13.90
CA GLN A 132 -19.88 -2.31 15.16
C GLN A 132 -18.70 -1.34 15.01
N LEU A 133 -17.97 -1.44 13.92
CA LEU A 133 -16.69 -0.77 13.73
C LEU A 133 -16.81 0.56 12.97
N GLY A 134 -17.90 0.77 12.19
CA GLY A 134 -18.15 2.00 11.48
C GLY A 134 -18.04 1.91 9.97
N VAL A 135 -17.76 3.05 9.32
CA VAL A 135 -17.69 3.15 7.86
C VAL A 135 -16.23 3.17 7.43
N PHE A 136 -15.82 2.13 6.76
CA PHE A 136 -14.49 2.02 6.18
C PHE A 136 -14.44 2.69 4.82
N THR A 137 -13.34 3.36 4.51
CA THR A 137 -13.04 3.92 3.19
C THR A 137 -11.80 3.24 2.63
N LEU A 138 -11.87 2.81 1.38
CA LEU A 138 -10.75 2.15 0.69
C LEU A 138 -9.69 3.18 0.28
N ASN A 139 -8.46 2.98 0.74
CA ASN A 139 -7.28 3.53 0.11
C ASN A 139 -6.81 2.56 -0.99
N ARG A 140 -7.01 2.95 -2.25
CA ARG A 140 -6.71 2.09 -3.42
C ARG A 140 -5.21 1.92 -3.65
N ASP A 141 -4.40 2.86 -3.17
CA ASP A 141 -2.94 2.83 -3.38
C ASP A 141 -2.28 1.66 -2.65
N HIS A 142 -2.88 1.28 -1.52
CA HIS A 142 -2.35 0.25 -0.64
C HIS A 142 -3.29 -0.95 -0.46
N ASN A 143 -4.47 -0.94 -1.08
CA ASN A 143 -5.54 -1.94 -0.86
C ASN A 143 -5.91 -2.09 0.61
N ILE A 144 -6.01 -0.98 1.34
CA ILE A 144 -6.38 -0.96 2.75
C ILE A 144 -7.70 -0.22 2.95
N PHE A 145 -8.54 -0.76 3.83
CA PHE A 145 -9.73 -0.08 4.31
C PHE A 145 -9.46 0.55 5.66
N THR A 146 -9.74 1.84 5.81
CA THR A 146 -9.52 2.57 7.07
C THR A 146 -10.80 3.14 7.63
N THR A 147 -10.91 3.16 8.95
CA THR A 147 -11.96 3.86 9.68
C THR A 147 -11.43 4.39 11.00
N LYS A 148 -12.05 5.45 11.53
CA LYS A 148 -11.84 5.87 12.92
C LYS A 148 -12.94 5.24 13.78
N THR A 149 -12.52 4.62 14.88
CA THR A 149 -13.43 3.91 15.76
C THR A 149 -12.96 3.98 17.21
N GLN A 150 -13.76 3.47 18.15
CA GLN A 150 -13.45 3.54 19.57
C GLN A 150 -12.79 2.24 20.07
N TRP A 151 -11.63 2.37 20.70
CA TRP A 151 -10.94 1.32 21.42
C TRP A 151 -10.77 1.73 22.90
N ASN A 152 -11.43 1.05 23.82
CA ASN A 152 -11.40 1.40 25.24
C ASN A 152 -11.65 2.90 25.52
N LYS A 153 -12.59 3.52 24.83
CA LYS A 153 -12.97 4.94 24.91
C LYS A 153 -11.94 5.93 24.31
N GLN A 154 -10.90 5.45 23.67
CA GLN A 154 -9.97 6.23 22.88
C GLN A 154 -10.31 6.09 21.40
N GLU A 155 -10.29 7.19 20.65
CA GLU A 155 -10.40 7.11 19.17
C GLU A 155 -9.08 6.58 18.61
N VAL A 156 -9.18 5.56 17.77
CA VAL A 156 -8.05 4.95 17.07
C VAL A 156 -8.38 4.79 15.59
N GLU A 157 -7.36 4.72 14.76
CA GLU A 157 -7.52 4.28 13.38
C GLU A 157 -7.50 2.74 13.32
N LEU A 158 -8.54 2.15 12.73
CA LEU A 158 -8.57 0.74 12.39
C LEU A 158 -8.31 0.59 10.89
N THR A 159 -7.27 -0.15 10.55
CA THR A 159 -6.86 -0.44 9.18
C THR A 159 -7.02 -1.93 8.90
N LEU A 160 -7.71 -2.27 7.82
CA LEU A 160 -7.86 -3.63 7.31
C LEU A 160 -7.06 -3.77 6.02
N ASN A 161 -6.01 -4.58 6.06
CA ASN A 161 -5.18 -4.89 4.90
C ASN A 161 -5.76 -6.11 4.19
N VAL A 162 -6.14 -5.96 2.92
CA VAL A 162 -6.80 -7.00 2.13
C VAL A 162 -6.02 -7.26 0.86
N SER A 163 -5.77 -8.51 0.53
CA SER A 163 -5.14 -8.90 -0.74
C SER A 163 -6.09 -8.65 -1.91
N GLU A 164 -7.37 -8.95 -1.72
CA GLU A 164 -8.43 -8.74 -2.71
C GLU A 164 -9.59 -7.97 -2.06
N LEU A 165 -10.20 -7.03 -2.79
CA LEU A 165 -11.27 -6.17 -2.28
C LEU A 165 -12.52 -6.91 -1.76
N ASN A 166 -12.77 -8.11 -2.26
CA ASN A 166 -13.86 -8.99 -1.84
C ASN A 166 -13.55 -9.84 -0.61
N GLU A 167 -12.33 -9.75 -0.06
CA GLU A 167 -11.87 -10.56 1.09
C GLU A 167 -11.91 -9.78 2.42
N ILE A 168 -12.54 -8.61 2.46
CA ILE A 168 -12.65 -7.78 3.67
C ILE A 168 -13.30 -8.53 4.85
N ASP A 169 -14.17 -9.50 4.59
CA ASP A 169 -14.84 -10.28 5.63
C ASP A 169 -13.88 -11.10 6.49
N VAL A 170 -12.73 -11.51 5.96
CA VAL A 170 -11.70 -12.26 6.69
C VAL A 170 -11.04 -11.37 7.74
N THR A 171 -10.62 -10.17 7.34
CA THR A 171 -10.01 -9.19 8.25
C THR A 171 -11.02 -8.67 9.27
N LEU A 172 -12.27 -8.42 8.86
CA LEU A 172 -13.35 -8.02 9.76
C LEU A 172 -13.62 -9.02 10.86
N LYS A 173 -13.59 -10.32 10.56
CA LYS A 173 -13.77 -11.35 11.56
C LYS A 173 -12.72 -11.28 12.67
N THR A 174 -11.47 -11.04 12.33
CA THR A 174 -10.40 -10.84 13.31
C THR A 174 -10.61 -9.54 14.08
N ALA A 175 -10.93 -8.45 13.39
CA ALA A 175 -11.22 -7.16 14.02
C ALA A 175 -12.38 -7.25 15.03
N HIS A 176 -13.50 -7.90 14.70
CA HIS A 176 -14.61 -8.11 15.65
C HIS A 176 -14.16 -8.87 16.89
N GLN A 177 -13.36 -9.93 16.76
CA GLN A 177 -12.87 -10.69 17.91
C GLN A 177 -11.95 -9.85 18.82
N LEU A 178 -11.15 -8.95 18.25
CA LEU A 178 -10.36 -7.99 19.03
C LEU A 178 -11.27 -7.01 19.77
N TRP A 179 -12.28 -6.44 19.09
CA TRP A 179 -13.22 -5.47 19.69
C TRP A 179 -14.11 -6.09 20.75
N ASP A 180 -14.57 -7.32 20.59
CA ASP A 180 -15.36 -8.03 21.58
C ASP A 180 -14.59 -8.27 22.89
N GLN A 181 -13.27 -8.33 22.84
CA GLN A 181 -12.37 -8.54 23.97
C GLN A 181 -11.39 -7.38 24.15
N GLN A 182 -11.75 -6.17 23.73
CA GLN A 182 -10.84 -5.02 23.65
C GLN A 182 -10.11 -4.70 24.97
N SER A 183 -10.76 -4.87 26.12
CA SER A 183 -10.12 -4.59 27.42
C SER A 183 -9.00 -5.58 27.73
N ASP A 184 -9.21 -6.86 27.42
CA ASP A 184 -8.20 -7.90 27.62
C ASP A 184 -7.02 -7.72 26.67
N TRP A 185 -7.29 -7.50 25.39
CA TRP A 185 -6.25 -7.26 24.38
C TRP A 185 -5.45 -5.98 24.68
N ASN A 186 -6.12 -4.92 25.13
CA ASN A 186 -5.43 -3.69 25.52
C ASN A 186 -4.48 -3.88 26.71
N GLN A 187 -4.87 -4.68 27.70
CA GLN A 187 -3.98 -4.99 28.81
C GLN A 187 -2.80 -5.85 28.34
N ARG A 188 -3.06 -6.88 27.56
CA ARG A 188 -2.02 -7.80 27.03
C ARG A 188 -0.99 -7.12 26.18
N VAL A 189 -1.40 -6.19 25.27
CA VAL A 189 -0.45 -5.45 24.43
C VAL A 189 0.45 -4.56 25.26
N ARG A 190 -0.11 -3.86 26.25
CA ARG A 190 0.66 -2.98 27.13
C ARG A 190 1.65 -3.75 28.01
N ASP A 191 1.22 -4.89 28.55
CA ASP A 191 2.10 -5.76 29.34
C ASP A 191 3.24 -6.31 28.49
N TYR A 192 2.95 -6.69 27.24
CA TYR A 192 3.97 -7.20 26.31
C TYR A 192 4.96 -6.10 25.89
N LEU A 193 4.49 -4.88 25.57
CA LEU A 193 5.36 -3.74 25.29
C LEU A 193 6.26 -3.38 26.47
N VAL A 194 5.73 -3.40 27.70
CA VAL A 194 6.54 -3.20 28.93
C VAL A 194 7.62 -4.27 29.06
N GLN A 195 7.26 -5.54 28.86
CA GLN A 195 8.20 -6.64 28.94
C GLN A 195 9.35 -6.50 27.94
N GLU A 196 9.06 -6.16 26.69
CA GLU A 196 10.05 -6.16 25.62
C GLU A 196 10.78 -4.81 25.50
N LEU A 197 10.11 -3.67 25.65
CA LEU A 197 10.68 -2.36 25.32
C LEU A 197 11.13 -1.52 26.51
N LEU A 198 10.55 -1.71 27.69
CA LEU A 198 10.99 -0.96 28.89
C LEU A 198 12.46 -1.20 29.24
N PRO A 199 13.03 -2.44 29.17
CA PRO A 199 14.46 -2.62 29.35
C PRO A 199 15.29 -1.83 28.32
N ILE A 200 14.86 -1.82 27.05
CA ILE A 200 15.56 -1.10 25.96
C ILE A 200 15.56 0.41 26.22
N LYS A 201 14.41 0.99 26.66
CA LYS A 201 14.35 2.40 27.08
C LYS A 201 15.35 2.69 28.18
N ASN A 202 15.36 1.89 29.23
CA ASN A 202 16.20 2.12 30.41
C ASN A 202 17.69 1.88 30.17
N GLU A 203 18.06 0.98 29.26
CA GLU A 203 19.46 0.64 28.98
C GLU A 203 20.09 1.51 27.88
N SER A 204 19.31 1.83 26.83
CA SER A 204 19.90 2.38 25.59
C SER A 204 19.30 3.72 25.14
N TRP A 205 18.14 4.13 25.67
CA TRP A 205 17.41 5.32 25.21
C TRP A 205 17.21 6.37 26.31
N ARG A 206 18.04 6.35 27.35
CA ARG A 206 18.05 7.41 28.38
C ARG A 206 19.03 8.51 28.00
N ASP A 207 18.61 9.74 28.23
CA ASP A 207 19.53 10.88 28.19
C ASP A 207 20.49 10.87 29.36
N ASP A 208 21.61 11.55 29.24
CA ASP A 208 22.59 11.68 30.32
C ASP A 208 21.96 12.28 31.58
N GLY A 209 21.90 11.49 32.65
CA GLY A 209 21.31 11.90 33.93
C GLY A 209 19.80 11.66 34.05
N GLU A 210 19.17 11.14 33.01
CA GLU A 210 17.75 10.71 33.07
C GLU A 210 17.61 9.49 34.00
N ALA A 211 16.60 9.50 34.90
CA ALA A 211 16.28 8.38 35.74
C ALA A 211 15.59 7.26 34.96
N GLU A 212 15.77 6.02 35.42
CA GLU A 212 14.99 4.89 34.90
C GLU A 212 13.48 5.09 35.13
N ILE A 213 12.68 4.72 34.14
CA ILE A 213 11.23 4.70 34.25
C ILE A 213 10.73 3.31 34.60
N ASN A 214 9.60 3.27 35.30
CA ASN A 214 8.92 2.01 35.62
C ASN A 214 7.75 1.71 34.65
N ALA A 215 7.17 0.51 34.74
CA ALA A 215 6.07 0.07 33.88
C ALA A 215 4.86 1.03 33.88
N LYS A 216 4.54 1.66 35.01
CA LYS A 216 3.44 2.61 35.12
C LYS A 216 3.74 3.89 34.33
N GLN A 217 4.97 4.39 34.41
CA GLN A 217 5.42 5.57 33.69
C GLN A 217 5.49 5.29 32.19
N PHE A 218 6.05 4.13 31.80
CA PHE A 218 6.07 3.68 30.41
C PHE A 218 4.66 3.65 29.80
N ASN A 219 3.72 2.96 30.47
CA ASN A 219 2.34 2.86 30.00
C ASN A 219 1.57 4.19 29.99
N ALA A 220 1.96 5.16 30.81
CA ALA A 220 1.35 6.50 30.82
C ALA A 220 1.82 7.39 29.67
N ASN A 221 2.96 7.07 29.06
CA ASN A 221 3.55 7.86 27.97
C ASN A 221 3.19 7.34 26.59
N ILE A 222 2.67 6.13 26.45
CA ILE A 222 2.33 5.55 25.15
C ILE A 222 0.84 5.69 24.85
N ASP A 223 0.53 6.18 23.64
CA ASP A 223 -0.84 6.31 23.16
C ASP A 223 -1.07 5.42 21.94
N LEU A 224 -2.14 4.61 21.97
CA LEU A 224 -2.51 3.77 20.83
C LEU A 224 -3.08 4.64 19.71
N GLU A 225 -2.50 4.58 18.52
CA GLU A 225 -2.96 5.34 17.37
C GLU A 225 -3.66 4.48 16.35
N THR A 226 -3.06 3.32 16.01
CA THR A 226 -3.56 2.48 14.92
C THR A 226 -3.57 1.01 15.31
N ILE A 227 -4.64 0.32 14.90
CA ILE A 227 -4.71 -1.14 14.89
C ILE A 227 -4.82 -1.58 13.43
N LEU A 228 -3.84 -2.36 12.98
CA LEU A 228 -3.81 -2.96 11.64
C LEU A 228 -4.20 -4.43 11.75
N VAL A 229 -5.12 -4.88 10.90
CA VAL A 229 -5.49 -6.30 10.77
C VAL A 229 -5.19 -6.76 9.36
N ASN A 230 -4.44 -7.85 9.23
CA ASN A 230 -4.04 -8.45 7.96
C ASN A 230 -4.97 -9.62 7.57
N ASP A 231 -4.99 -9.95 6.29
CA ASP A 231 -5.77 -11.07 5.72
C ASP A 231 -5.27 -12.45 6.14
N ASP A 232 -4.01 -12.56 6.61
CA ASP A 232 -3.45 -13.77 7.21
C ASP A 232 -3.90 -14.00 8.67
N GLY A 233 -4.73 -13.10 9.22
CA GLY A 233 -5.23 -13.13 10.60
C GLY A 233 -4.25 -12.56 11.63
N SER A 234 -3.09 -12.08 11.21
CA SER A 234 -2.21 -11.31 12.09
C SER A 234 -2.73 -9.89 12.29
N PHE A 235 -2.31 -9.26 13.37
CA PHE A 235 -2.63 -7.86 13.65
C PHE A 235 -1.45 -7.14 14.29
N GLU A 236 -1.45 -5.81 14.17
CA GLU A 236 -0.44 -4.94 14.72
C GLU A 236 -1.11 -3.78 15.48
N PHE A 237 -0.54 -3.46 16.63
CA PHE A 237 -0.91 -2.31 17.44
C PHE A 237 0.22 -1.30 17.39
N TRP A 238 -0.06 -0.09 16.93
CA TRP A 238 0.90 0.99 16.75
C TRP A 238 0.65 2.11 17.73
N PHE A 239 1.69 2.47 18.49
CA PHE A 239 1.62 3.47 19.55
C PHE A 239 2.57 4.62 19.26
N ASP A 240 2.13 5.84 19.58
CA ASP A 240 3.04 6.95 19.82
C ASP A 240 3.91 6.65 21.04
N ASP A 241 5.19 6.96 20.97
CA ASP A 241 6.17 6.63 22.02
C ASP A 241 6.29 7.68 23.14
N GLY A 242 5.58 8.79 23.03
CA GLY A 242 5.67 9.92 23.98
C GLY A 242 7.09 10.49 24.09
N GLU A 243 7.81 10.51 22.98
CA GLU A 243 9.19 10.97 22.86
C GLU A 243 10.23 10.10 23.62
N MET A 244 9.84 8.92 24.10
CA MET A 244 10.75 8.03 24.85
C MET A 244 11.86 7.42 23.97
N PHE A 245 11.60 7.27 22.68
CA PHE A 245 12.50 6.64 21.70
C PHE A 245 12.78 7.54 20.50
N GLY A 246 12.83 8.85 20.72
CA GLY A 246 13.24 9.81 19.68
C GLY A 246 12.29 9.88 18.49
N TYR A 247 10.99 9.88 18.75
CA TYR A 247 9.91 9.95 17.76
C TYR A 247 9.73 8.67 16.90
N HIS A 248 10.17 7.52 17.39
CA HIS A 248 9.85 6.24 16.80
C HIS A 248 8.47 5.78 17.24
N MET A 249 7.71 5.20 16.31
CA MET A 249 6.48 4.48 16.68
C MET A 249 6.85 3.17 17.36
N LEU A 250 6.07 2.77 18.36
CA LEU A 250 6.17 1.42 18.93
C LEU A 250 5.15 0.54 18.24
N TYR A 251 5.55 -0.64 17.80
CA TYR A 251 4.56 -1.59 17.32
C TYR A 251 4.66 -2.93 18.03
N CYS A 252 3.52 -3.61 18.08
CA CYS A 252 3.40 -4.93 18.66
C CYS A 252 2.55 -5.81 17.73
N ARG A 253 3.13 -6.91 17.26
CA ARG A 253 2.47 -7.85 16.34
C ARG A 253 2.00 -9.10 17.07
N GLY A 254 0.84 -9.60 16.66
CA GLY A 254 0.24 -10.80 17.24
C GLY A 254 -0.75 -11.48 16.32
N ASP A 255 -1.34 -12.56 16.82
CA ASP A 255 -2.53 -13.22 16.29
C ASP A 255 -3.44 -13.70 17.42
N LEU A 256 -4.68 -14.06 17.05
CA LEU A 256 -5.68 -14.49 18.05
C LEU A 256 -5.33 -15.79 18.77
N THR A 257 -4.46 -16.62 18.21
CA THR A 257 -4.11 -17.94 18.75
C THR A 257 -2.92 -17.87 19.71
N ARG A 258 -1.84 -17.20 19.28
CA ARG A 258 -0.57 -17.12 20.05
C ARG A 258 -0.54 -15.93 20.99
N GLY A 259 -1.36 -14.91 20.73
CA GLY A 259 -1.22 -13.61 21.35
C GLY A 259 -0.11 -12.78 20.69
N PHE A 260 0.52 -11.88 21.43
CA PHE A 260 1.63 -11.07 20.94
C PHE A 260 2.94 -11.89 20.91
N PHE A 261 3.74 -11.69 19.89
CA PHE A 261 4.99 -12.43 19.66
C PHE A 261 6.14 -11.57 19.12
N GLU A 262 5.89 -10.31 18.81
CA GLU A 262 6.89 -9.35 18.33
C GLU A 262 6.57 -7.96 18.86
N ALA A 263 7.58 -7.24 19.36
CA ALA A 263 7.51 -5.81 19.63
C ALA A 263 8.81 -5.14 19.20
N SER A 264 8.70 -3.97 18.58
CA SER A 264 9.86 -3.24 18.06
C SER A 264 9.58 -1.73 17.94
N LEU A 265 10.61 -0.98 17.62
CA LEU A 265 10.56 0.40 17.16
C LEU A 265 10.36 0.42 15.65
N GLY A 266 9.38 1.22 15.15
CA GLY A 266 9.05 1.39 13.74
C GLY A 266 9.67 2.61 13.11
#